data_589c3ef5f2024f4956e9765b1bde4f35
#
_entry.id   589c3ef5f2024f4956e9765b1bde4f35
#
_cell.length_a   1.000
_cell.length_b   1.000
_cell.length_c   1.000
_cell.angle_alpha   90.00
_cell.angle_beta   90.00
_cell.angle_gamma   90.00
#
_symmetry.space_group_name_H-M   'P 1'
#
loop_
_entity.id
_entity.type
_entity.pdbx_description
1 polymer ?
#
loop_
_entity_poly.entity_id
_entity_poly.type
_entity_poly.pdbx_seq_one_letter_code
_entity_poly.pdbx_strand_id
1 'polypeptide(L)'
;TDFRYNYNNLNLGLPEEDLENSGFRNPLYPKQEVDNHVLSLNQKVYFKNSKIEGDFGYSLNDRKELEASDEIALSMKLKTASYNVKYFFPKMNRWESIIGIQGISQTNTNFGEELLIPDANVKDFGAFATTNYTWNSNILQAGIRYDNRKINTSTHGIEGEEGYFEAIDKHFNSFNASLGYKTDLSSSISTRINIASGFRAPNLSELTSNGVHEGSNRYEIGNSELKSEQNFQVDLNLEYKSEHFEWFVNGFYNHVNNY
;
A
#
# COMPACT_ATOMS: atom_id res chain seq x y z
N THR A 1 20.29 9.16 11.44
CA THR A 1 20.34 8.27 10.25
C THR A 1 20.19 6.84 10.71
N ASP A 2 19.28 6.09 10.10
CA ASP A 2 19.11 4.65 10.30
C ASP A 2 19.07 3.99 8.93
N PHE A 3 20.01 3.10 8.67
CA PHE A 3 20.10 2.32 7.44
C PHE A 3 19.92 0.85 7.78
N ARG A 4 19.04 0.17 7.03
CA ARG A 4 18.78 -1.27 7.22
C ARG A 4 18.77 -1.98 5.90
N TYR A 5 19.33 -3.16 5.91
CA TYR A 5 19.22 -4.14 4.84
C TYR A 5 18.64 -5.44 5.39
N ASN A 6 17.65 -5.96 4.70
CA ASN A 6 17.07 -7.26 5.00
C ASN A 6 17.08 -8.13 3.75
N TYR A 7 17.51 -9.38 3.91
CA TYR A 7 17.42 -10.41 2.89
C TYR A 7 16.57 -11.55 3.44
N ASN A 8 15.65 -12.02 2.63
CA ASN A 8 14.82 -13.20 2.93
C ASN A 8 14.73 -14.07 1.69
N ASN A 9 15.04 -15.35 1.88
CA ASN A 9 14.83 -16.40 0.89
C ASN A 9 13.73 -17.32 1.40
N LEU A 10 12.75 -17.60 0.56
CA LEU A 10 11.62 -18.46 0.85
C LEU A 10 11.51 -19.52 -0.23
N ASN A 11 11.35 -20.77 0.18
CA ASN A 11 11.20 -21.93 -0.69
C ASN A 11 9.97 -22.71 -0.21
N LEU A 12 8.91 -22.75 -1.01
CA LEU A 12 7.61 -23.32 -0.68
C LEU A 12 7.21 -24.37 -1.69
N GLY A 13 6.76 -25.55 -1.23
CA GLY A 13 6.05 -26.50 -2.08
C GLY A 13 4.66 -25.95 -2.43
N LEU A 14 4.27 -26.10 -3.68
CA LEU A 14 2.91 -25.81 -4.12
C LEU A 14 2.03 -27.04 -3.89
N PRO A 15 0.78 -26.89 -3.41
CA PRO A 15 -0.08 -28.04 -3.17
C PRO A 15 -0.57 -28.62 -4.50
N GLU A 16 -0.21 -29.89 -4.76
CA GLU A 16 -0.87 -30.72 -5.75
C GLU A 16 -1.68 -31.82 -5.06
N GLU A 17 -2.72 -32.34 -5.75
CA GLU A 17 -3.66 -33.31 -5.15
C GLU A 17 -2.99 -34.59 -4.65
N ASP A 18 -1.80 -34.96 -5.18
CA ASP A 18 -1.09 -36.21 -4.90
C ASP A 18 0.19 -36.04 -4.05
N LEU A 19 0.52 -34.83 -3.60
CA LEU A 19 1.74 -34.61 -2.80
C LEU A 19 1.54 -35.01 -1.34
N GLU A 20 2.14 -36.13 -0.98
CA GLU A 20 2.37 -36.46 0.43
C GLU A 20 3.22 -35.38 1.10
N ASN A 21 2.73 -34.89 2.22
CA ASN A 21 3.30 -33.81 3.01
C ASN A 21 4.73 -34.13 3.44
N SER A 22 5.73 -33.82 2.61
CA SER A 22 7.12 -33.97 2.94
C SER A 22 7.56 -32.82 3.84
N GLY A 23 7.74 -33.03 5.12
CA GLY A 23 8.24 -32.05 6.09
C GLY A 23 9.70 -31.62 5.88
N PHE A 24 10.18 -31.58 4.63
CA PHE A 24 11.56 -31.26 4.28
C PHE A 24 11.75 -29.76 4.05
N ARG A 25 12.95 -29.26 4.39
CA ARG A 25 13.35 -27.87 4.10
C ARG A 25 13.45 -27.54 2.62
N ASN A 26 13.62 -28.53 1.75
CA ASN A 26 13.54 -28.41 0.30
C ASN A 26 12.26 -29.10 -0.16
N PRO A 27 11.21 -28.35 -0.47
CA PRO A 27 9.99 -28.91 -1.00
C PRO A 27 10.26 -29.58 -2.35
N LEU A 28 9.46 -30.62 -2.64
CA LEU A 28 9.43 -31.23 -3.96
C LEU A 28 8.78 -30.29 -4.96
N TYR A 29 8.92 -30.60 -6.24
CA TYR A 29 8.19 -29.89 -7.30
C TYR A 29 6.72 -30.31 -7.31
N PRO A 30 5.79 -29.41 -7.69
CA PRO A 30 6.07 -28.01 -7.99
C PRO A 30 6.39 -27.18 -6.76
N LYS A 31 7.22 -26.17 -6.93
CA LYS A 31 7.65 -25.29 -5.84
C LYS A 31 7.80 -23.85 -6.26
N GLN A 32 7.72 -22.95 -5.27
CA GLN A 32 7.96 -21.53 -5.45
C GLN A 32 9.23 -21.11 -4.70
N GLU A 33 10.09 -20.38 -5.39
CA GLU A 33 11.29 -19.76 -4.83
C GLU A 33 11.12 -18.24 -4.86
N VAL A 34 11.34 -17.58 -3.71
CA VAL A 34 11.21 -16.13 -3.60
C VAL A 34 12.44 -15.56 -2.89
N ASP A 35 13.16 -14.69 -3.59
CA ASP A 35 14.26 -13.91 -3.04
C ASP A 35 13.82 -12.46 -2.84
N ASN A 36 13.92 -11.97 -1.60
CA ASN A 36 13.60 -10.60 -1.25
C ASN A 36 14.82 -9.86 -0.72
N HIS A 37 15.12 -8.73 -1.32
CA HIS A 37 16.08 -7.76 -0.81
C HIS A 37 15.34 -6.48 -0.47
N VAL A 38 15.50 -5.97 0.75
CA VAL A 38 14.86 -4.74 1.20
C VAL A 38 15.93 -3.83 1.80
N LEU A 39 16.08 -2.66 1.23
CA LEU A 39 16.92 -1.56 1.73
C LEU A 39 16.00 -0.46 2.27
N SER A 40 16.30 0.07 3.44
CA SER A 40 15.62 1.23 3.98
C SER A 40 16.62 2.24 4.57
N LEU A 41 16.35 3.50 4.32
CA LEU A 41 17.10 4.64 4.87
C LEU A 41 16.11 5.60 5.52
N ASN A 42 16.23 5.79 6.82
CA ASN A 42 15.50 6.80 7.56
C ASN A 42 16.47 7.92 7.95
N GLN A 43 16.16 9.14 7.53
CA GLN A 43 16.97 10.32 7.80
C GLN A 43 16.14 11.37 8.52
N LYS A 44 16.69 11.93 9.62
CA LYS A 44 16.13 13.08 10.31
C LYS A 44 17.17 14.19 10.36
N VAL A 45 16.76 15.37 9.91
CA VAL A 45 17.57 16.58 9.95
C VAL A 45 16.84 17.61 10.80
N TYR A 46 17.49 18.05 11.88
CA TYR A 46 16.93 19.01 12.81
C TYR A 46 17.51 20.41 12.54
N PHE A 47 16.61 21.36 12.49
CA PHE A 47 16.93 22.79 12.51
C PHE A 47 16.53 23.34 13.88
N LYS A 48 16.79 24.61 14.12
CA LYS A 48 16.53 25.20 15.44
C LYS A 48 15.13 24.90 16.00
N ASN A 49 14.09 25.03 15.20
CA ASN A 49 12.69 24.87 15.61
C ASN A 49 11.86 24.03 14.63
N SER A 50 12.51 23.42 13.64
CA SER A 50 11.84 22.60 12.61
C SER A 50 12.66 21.35 12.32
N LYS A 51 12.10 20.42 11.59
CA LYS A 51 12.82 19.22 11.14
C LYS A 51 12.31 18.73 9.79
N ILE A 52 13.19 18.03 9.07
CA ILE A 52 12.86 17.23 7.92
C ILE A 52 13.03 15.75 8.32
N GLU A 53 12.04 14.93 7.97
CA GLU A 53 12.15 13.48 8.03
C GLU A 53 11.99 12.93 6.62
N GLY A 54 12.91 12.05 6.24
CA GLY A 54 12.89 11.34 4.96
C GLY A 54 12.99 9.83 5.19
N ASP A 55 12.06 9.09 4.63
CA ASP A 55 12.05 7.63 4.60
C ASP A 55 12.19 7.22 3.13
N PHE A 56 13.24 6.46 2.82
CA PHE A 56 13.52 5.95 1.48
C PHE A 56 13.63 4.43 1.54
N GLY A 57 12.99 3.76 0.59
CA GLY A 57 12.98 2.32 0.50
C GLY A 57 13.32 1.86 -0.91
N TYR A 58 13.99 0.73 -1.00
CA TYR A 58 14.14 -0.02 -2.23
C TYR A 58 13.94 -1.50 -1.94
N SER A 59 13.07 -2.15 -2.69
CA SER A 59 12.88 -3.58 -2.62
C SER A 59 13.02 -4.23 -3.99
N LEU A 60 13.63 -5.41 -3.98
CA LEU A 60 13.70 -6.32 -5.10
C LEU A 60 13.09 -7.65 -4.63
N ASN A 61 12.02 -8.07 -5.30
CA ASN A 61 11.43 -9.38 -5.15
C ASN A 61 11.65 -10.14 -6.46
N ASP A 62 12.33 -11.27 -6.39
CA ASP A 62 12.56 -12.22 -7.48
C ASP A 62 11.80 -13.49 -7.14
N ARG A 63 10.75 -13.79 -7.91
CA ARG A 63 9.86 -14.93 -7.68
C ARG A 63 9.92 -15.86 -8.86
N LYS A 64 10.05 -17.16 -8.59
CA LYS A 64 10.00 -18.23 -9.57
C LYS A 64 9.06 -19.31 -9.11
N GLU A 65 8.30 -19.85 -10.04
CA GLU A 65 7.54 -21.09 -9.87
C GLU A 65 8.14 -22.14 -10.79
N LEU A 66 8.49 -23.29 -10.19
CA LEU A 66 9.14 -24.38 -10.87
C LEU A 66 8.22 -25.60 -10.82
N GLU A 67 7.79 -26.08 -11.97
CA GLU A 67 7.00 -27.30 -12.13
C GLU A 67 7.87 -28.54 -12.06
N ALA A 68 9.07 -28.47 -12.65
CA ALA A 68 10.09 -29.53 -12.62
C ALA A 68 11.47 -28.94 -12.32
N SER A 69 12.48 -29.78 -12.23
CA SER A 69 13.85 -29.39 -11.83
C SER A 69 14.50 -28.34 -12.74
N ASP A 70 14.11 -28.31 -13.99
CA ASP A 70 14.66 -27.46 -15.06
C ASP A 70 13.60 -26.63 -15.79
N GLU A 71 12.34 -26.69 -15.34
CA GLU A 71 11.21 -26.01 -15.95
C GLU A 71 10.72 -24.88 -15.03
N ILE A 72 10.94 -23.64 -15.48
CA ILE A 72 10.48 -22.44 -14.79
C ILE A 72 9.22 -21.96 -15.53
N ALA A 73 8.06 -22.31 -14.99
CA ALA A 73 6.79 -21.89 -15.55
C ALA A 73 6.60 -20.37 -15.40
N LEU A 74 6.68 -19.86 -14.18
CA LEU A 74 6.57 -18.43 -13.90
C LEU A 74 7.89 -17.89 -13.35
N SER A 75 8.34 -16.76 -13.90
CA SER A 75 9.45 -15.99 -13.31
C SER A 75 9.14 -14.51 -13.39
N MET A 76 9.12 -13.84 -12.26
CA MET A 76 8.73 -12.44 -12.14
C MET A 76 9.68 -11.67 -11.23
N LYS A 77 10.09 -10.49 -11.66
CA LYS A 77 10.96 -9.61 -10.92
C LYS A 77 10.30 -8.26 -10.67
N LEU A 78 10.01 -7.99 -9.38
CA LEU A 78 9.37 -6.76 -8.94
C LEU A 78 10.41 -5.87 -8.26
N LYS A 79 10.64 -4.68 -8.80
CA LYS A 79 11.51 -3.65 -8.23
C LYS A 79 10.66 -2.48 -7.78
N THR A 80 10.82 -2.05 -6.54
CA THR A 80 10.08 -0.91 -5.99
C THR A 80 11.03 0.06 -5.31
N ALA A 81 11.03 1.30 -5.75
CA ALA A 81 11.63 2.41 -5.03
C ALA A 81 10.52 3.26 -4.39
N SER A 82 10.68 3.64 -3.14
CA SER A 82 9.70 4.44 -2.40
C SER A 82 10.36 5.60 -1.67
N TYR A 83 9.62 6.68 -1.49
CA TYR A 83 10.04 7.83 -0.70
C TYR A 83 8.86 8.43 0.06
N ASN A 84 9.18 9.01 1.23
CA ASN A 84 8.24 9.79 2.05
C ASN A 84 9.04 10.88 2.75
N VAL A 85 8.84 12.13 2.37
CA VAL A 85 9.57 13.28 2.90
C VAL A 85 8.58 14.23 3.57
N LYS A 86 8.84 14.57 4.83
CA LYS A 86 8.00 15.42 5.66
C LYS A 86 8.82 16.59 6.19
N TYR A 87 8.25 17.78 6.09
CA TYR A 87 8.75 18.96 6.77
C TYR A 87 7.81 19.35 7.91
N PHE A 88 8.36 19.38 9.11
CA PHE A 88 7.68 19.79 10.32
C PHE A 88 8.00 21.26 10.57
N PHE A 89 7.01 22.10 10.45
CA PHE A 89 7.16 23.53 10.71
C PHE A 89 7.54 23.81 12.16
N PRO A 90 8.17 24.96 12.45
CA PRO A 90 8.30 25.43 13.81
C PRO A 90 6.90 25.51 14.44
N LYS A 91 6.80 25.06 15.69
CA LYS A 91 5.56 25.24 16.44
C LYS A 91 5.27 26.72 16.61
N MET A 92 4.16 27.18 16.03
CA MET A 92 3.71 28.56 16.09
C MET A 92 2.58 28.70 17.10
N ASN A 93 2.95 29.01 18.36
CA ASN A 93 1.99 29.12 19.45
C ASN A 93 1.18 27.83 19.65
N ARG A 94 -0.03 27.78 19.11
CA ARG A 94 -0.99 26.67 19.22
C ARG A 94 -1.07 25.79 17.98
N TRP A 95 -0.33 26.14 16.93
CA TRP A 95 -0.32 25.45 15.65
C TRP A 95 0.86 24.51 15.51
N GLU A 96 0.59 23.29 15.07
CA GLU A 96 1.59 22.31 14.63
C GLU A 96 1.22 21.86 13.22
N SER A 97 2.09 22.14 12.26
CA SER A 97 1.81 21.89 10.84
C SER A 97 2.91 21.05 10.21
N ILE A 98 2.51 20.20 9.29
CA ILE A 98 3.39 19.31 8.51
C ILE A 98 2.97 19.41 7.05
N ILE A 99 3.95 19.50 6.16
CA ILE A 99 3.76 19.22 4.74
C ILE A 99 4.62 18.04 4.33
N GLY A 100 4.21 17.31 3.31
CA GLY A 100 5.01 16.19 2.84
C GLY A 100 4.66 15.78 1.43
N ILE A 101 5.58 15.02 0.87
CA ILE A 101 5.43 14.31 -0.39
C ILE A 101 5.78 12.85 -0.20
N GLN A 102 5.10 11.97 -0.91
CA GLN A 102 5.42 10.55 -0.94
C GLN A 102 5.17 9.96 -2.31
N GLY A 103 5.81 8.85 -2.61
CA GLY A 103 5.53 8.13 -3.83
C GLY A 103 6.27 6.81 -3.92
N ILE A 104 5.91 6.08 -4.97
CA ILE A 104 6.60 4.86 -5.39
C ILE A 104 6.89 4.91 -6.89
N SER A 105 7.92 4.17 -7.28
CA SER A 105 8.17 3.77 -8.66
C SER A 105 8.40 2.27 -8.63
N GLN A 106 7.52 1.52 -9.28
CA GLN A 106 7.54 0.06 -9.31
C GLN A 106 7.60 -0.44 -10.75
N THR A 107 8.43 -1.43 -10.99
CA THR A 107 8.55 -2.12 -12.28
C THR A 107 8.35 -3.60 -12.04
N ASN A 108 7.42 -4.21 -12.77
CA ASN A 108 7.27 -5.65 -12.92
C ASN A 108 7.85 -6.09 -14.26
N THR A 109 8.68 -7.13 -14.26
CA THR A 109 9.24 -7.73 -15.49
C THR A 109 9.14 -9.24 -15.37
N ASN A 110 8.61 -9.86 -16.40
CA ASN A 110 8.41 -11.30 -16.49
C ASN A 110 9.52 -11.94 -17.34
N PHE A 111 9.89 -13.18 -16.99
CA PHE A 111 10.93 -13.96 -17.65
C PHE A 111 10.51 -15.43 -17.84
N GLY A 112 9.38 -15.86 -17.26
CA GLY A 112 8.82 -17.19 -17.43
C GLY A 112 7.99 -17.30 -18.72
N GLU A 113 7.56 -18.50 -19.02
CA GLU A 113 6.65 -18.78 -20.15
C GLU A 113 5.22 -18.36 -19.79
N GLU A 114 4.84 -18.52 -18.52
CA GLU A 114 3.53 -18.13 -18.02
C GLU A 114 3.54 -16.73 -17.44
N LEU A 115 2.50 -15.97 -17.73
CA LEU A 115 2.27 -14.65 -17.21
C LEU A 115 0.93 -14.57 -16.48
N LEU A 116 0.97 -14.18 -15.22
CA LEU A 116 -0.24 -13.83 -14.47
C LEU A 116 -0.65 -12.36 -14.70
N ILE A 117 0.33 -11.48 -14.83
CA ILE A 117 0.19 -10.05 -15.09
C ILE A 117 1.28 -9.61 -16.08
N PRO A 118 1.00 -8.64 -16.98
CA PRO A 118 1.98 -8.21 -17.96
C PRO A 118 3.13 -7.42 -17.35
N ASP A 119 4.18 -7.19 -18.14
CA ASP A 119 5.22 -6.22 -17.80
C ASP A 119 4.63 -4.85 -17.59
N ALA A 120 5.00 -4.21 -16.47
CA ALA A 120 4.34 -2.99 -16.04
C ALA A 120 5.27 -2.01 -15.35
N ASN A 121 4.90 -0.73 -15.46
CA ASN A 121 5.44 0.36 -14.66
C ASN A 121 4.30 1.04 -13.90
N VAL A 122 4.44 1.13 -12.59
CA VAL A 122 3.51 1.84 -11.70
C VAL A 122 4.25 2.99 -11.03
N LYS A 123 3.68 4.19 -11.10
CA LYS A 123 4.22 5.37 -10.43
C LYS A 123 3.14 6.05 -9.63
N ASP A 124 3.40 6.24 -8.35
CA ASP A 124 2.55 7.02 -7.47
C ASP A 124 3.27 8.29 -7.02
N PHE A 125 2.51 9.35 -6.94
CA PHE A 125 2.92 10.61 -6.33
C PHE A 125 1.78 11.12 -5.45
N GLY A 126 2.10 11.54 -4.23
CA GLY A 126 1.17 12.19 -3.32
C GLY A 126 1.81 13.40 -2.66
N ALA A 127 1.04 14.46 -2.48
CA ALA A 127 1.41 15.63 -1.70
C ALA A 127 0.35 15.91 -0.65
N PHE A 128 0.76 16.25 0.56
CA PHE A 128 -0.19 16.47 1.65
C PHE A 128 0.26 17.59 2.60
N ALA A 129 -0.75 18.15 3.27
CA ALA A 129 -0.56 19.05 4.37
C ALA A 129 -1.49 18.69 5.52
N THR A 130 -0.99 18.74 6.74
CA THR A 130 -1.79 18.56 7.96
C THR A 130 -1.47 19.62 8.98
N THR A 131 -2.46 19.99 9.78
CA THR A 131 -2.29 20.96 10.86
C THR A 131 -3.15 20.59 12.06
N ASN A 132 -2.62 20.85 13.25
CA ASN A 132 -3.33 20.76 14.52
C ASN A 132 -3.35 22.14 15.17
N TYR A 133 -4.52 22.54 15.65
CA TYR A 133 -4.69 23.72 16.47
C TYR A 133 -5.18 23.32 17.86
N THR A 134 -4.40 23.62 18.90
CA THR A 134 -4.70 23.20 20.27
C THR A 134 -5.01 24.44 21.14
N TRP A 135 -6.15 24.41 21.83
CA TRP A 135 -6.51 25.45 22.80
C TRP A 135 -7.24 24.82 24.01
N ASN A 136 -6.78 25.11 25.21
CA ASN A 136 -7.25 24.46 26.43
C ASN A 136 -7.22 22.92 26.26
N SER A 137 -8.37 22.26 26.43
CA SER A 137 -8.57 20.83 26.20
C SER A 137 -9.06 20.48 24.80
N ASN A 138 -9.06 21.43 23.88
CA ASN A 138 -9.59 21.23 22.52
C ASN A 138 -8.46 21.06 21.51
N ILE A 139 -8.66 20.16 20.55
CA ILE A 139 -7.77 19.97 19.42
C ILE A 139 -8.62 19.94 18.13
N LEU A 140 -8.35 20.86 17.25
CA LEU A 140 -8.85 20.83 15.87
C LEU A 140 -7.73 20.32 14.98
N GLN A 141 -8.02 19.31 14.17
CA GLN A 141 -7.09 18.72 13.22
C GLN A 141 -7.66 18.85 11.82
N ALA A 142 -6.86 19.30 10.86
CA ALA A 142 -7.24 19.34 9.45
C ALA A 142 -6.14 18.75 8.58
N GLY A 143 -6.54 18.10 7.49
CA GLY A 143 -5.61 17.54 6.53
C GLY A 143 -6.17 17.63 5.12
N ILE A 144 -5.29 17.84 4.15
CA ILE A 144 -5.58 17.75 2.72
C ILE A 144 -4.50 16.93 2.03
N ARG A 145 -4.89 16.21 0.97
CA ARG A 145 -3.99 15.39 0.21
C ARG A 145 -4.42 15.30 -1.26
N TYR A 146 -3.45 15.39 -2.14
CA TYR A 146 -3.60 15.07 -3.55
C TYR A 146 -2.76 13.83 -3.87
N ASP A 147 -3.31 12.92 -4.66
CA ASP A 147 -2.65 11.71 -5.12
C ASP A 147 -2.83 11.54 -6.63
N ASN A 148 -1.77 11.04 -7.27
CA ASN A 148 -1.75 10.61 -8.66
C ASN A 148 -1.11 9.23 -8.74
N ARG A 149 -1.78 8.29 -9.43
CA ARG A 149 -1.23 6.99 -9.82
C ARG A 149 -1.24 6.85 -11.32
N LYS A 150 -0.12 6.43 -11.88
CA LYS A 150 0.01 6.06 -13.29
C LYS A 150 0.40 4.58 -13.39
N ILE A 151 -0.32 3.83 -14.23
CA ILE A 151 -0.06 2.43 -14.53
C ILE A 151 0.08 2.29 -16.05
N ASN A 152 1.23 1.80 -16.50
CA ASN A 152 1.49 1.47 -17.90
C ASN A 152 1.90 0.00 -17.99
N THR A 153 1.33 -0.73 -18.95
CA THR A 153 1.73 -2.10 -19.25
C THR A 153 2.14 -2.26 -20.70
N SER A 154 2.86 -3.34 -20.98
CA SER A 154 3.19 -3.73 -22.36
C SER A 154 2.23 -4.81 -22.83
N THR A 155 1.93 -4.82 -24.13
CA THR A 155 1.21 -5.93 -24.78
C THR A 155 2.03 -7.20 -24.69
N HIS A 156 1.37 -8.33 -24.42
CA HIS A 156 1.97 -9.66 -24.46
C HIS A 156 1.02 -10.64 -25.16
N GLY A 157 1.59 -11.61 -25.90
CA GLY A 157 0.81 -12.63 -26.61
C GLY A 157 0.18 -12.14 -27.93
N ILE A 158 -0.73 -12.95 -28.45
CA ILE A 158 -1.42 -12.72 -29.72
C ILE A 158 -2.91 -12.48 -29.42
N GLU A 159 -3.46 -11.40 -29.96
CA GLU A 159 -4.87 -11.05 -29.76
C GLU A 159 -5.80 -12.20 -30.20
N GLY A 160 -6.70 -12.58 -29.29
CA GLY A 160 -7.63 -13.68 -29.46
C GLY A 160 -7.13 -15.05 -29.00
N GLU A 161 -5.88 -15.16 -28.57
CA GLU A 161 -5.31 -16.38 -27.97
C GLU A 161 -5.27 -16.29 -26.45
N GLU A 162 -5.16 -17.44 -25.78
CA GLU A 162 -4.98 -17.53 -24.34
C GLU A 162 -3.65 -16.87 -23.91
N GLY A 163 -3.65 -16.19 -22.76
CA GLY A 163 -2.48 -15.47 -22.29
C GLY A 163 -2.22 -14.13 -22.99
N TYR A 164 -3.18 -13.62 -23.80
CA TYR A 164 -3.08 -12.29 -24.37
C TYR A 164 -3.33 -11.21 -23.33
N PHE A 165 -2.45 -10.22 -23.26
CA PHE A 165 -2.58 -9.01 -22.44
C PHE A 165 -2.52 -7.77 -23.34
N GLU A 166 -3.58 -6.97 -23.30
CA GLU A 166 -3.59 -5.67 -23.96
C GLU A 166 -2.80 -4.66 -23.13
N ALA A 167 -2.03 -3.79 -23.81
CA ALA A 167 -1.35 -2.69 -23.15
C ALA A 167 -2.36 -1.68 -22.60
N ILE A 168 -2.19 -1.26 -21.36
CA ILE A 168 -2.99 -0.20 -20.75
C ILE A 168 -2.13 1.01 -20.36
N ASP A 169 -2.71 2.19 -20.43
CA ASP A 169 -2.19 3.45 -19.89
C ASP A 169 -3.30 4.09 -19.05
N LYS A 170 -3.24 3.91 -17.74
CA LYS A 170 -4.26 4.38 -16.81
C LYS A 170 -3.70 5.42 -15.86
N HIS A 171 -4.52 6.45 -15.64
CA HIS A 171 -4.22 7.55 -14.72
C HIS A 171 -5.35 7.72 -13.72
N PHE A 172 -5.01 7.70 -12.45
CA PHE A 172 -5.94 7.92 -11.35
C PHE A 172 -5.51 9.12 -10.54
N ASN A 173 -6.42 10.04 -10.32
CA ASN A 173 -6.19 11.24 -9.51
C ASN A 173 -7.22 11.30 -8.39
N SER A 174 -6.81 11.75 -7.22
CA SER A 174 -7.72 11.95 -6.11
C SER A 174 -7.32 13.15 -5.28
N PHE A 175 -8.33 13.86 -4.78
CA PHE A 175 -8.18 14.88 -3.76
C PHE A 175 -8.97 14.47 -2.53
N ASN A 176 -8.30 14.39 -1.38
CA ASN A 176 -8.85 13.94 -0.12
C ASN A 176 -8.68 15.01 0.96
N ALA A 177 -9.61 15.05 1.89
CA ALA A 177 -9.57 15.97 3.02
C ALA A 177 -10.03 15.27 4.31
N SER A 178 -9.57 15.78 5.44
CA SER A 178 -10.01 15.33 6.75
C SER A 178 -10.16 16.50 7.70
N LEU A 179 -11.14 16.38 8.61
CA LEU A 179 -11.37 17.32 9.71
C LEU A 179 -11.70 16.52 10.96
N GLY A 180 -10.93 16.75 12.04
CA GLY A 180 -11.12 16.11 13.33
C GLY A 180 -11.24 17.14 14.44
N TYR A 181 -12.12 16.91 15.39
CA TYR A 181 -12.25 17.70 16.60
C TYR A 181 -12.28 16.82 17.82
N LYS A 182 -11.37 17.09 18.79
CA LYS A 182 -11.32 16.44 20.09
C LYS A 182 -11.54 17.47 21.18
N THR A 183 -12.35 17.13 22.18
CA THR A 183 -12.54 17.95 23.38
C THR A 183 -12.75 17.07 24.61
N ASP A 184 -12.35 17.60 25.78
CA ASP A 184 -12.69 17.01 27.06
C ASP A 184 -13.98 17.69 27.56
N LEU A 185 -15.07 16.90 27.67
CA LEU A 185 -16.36 17.36 28.18
C LEU A 185 -16.33 17.53 29.69
N SER A 186 -15.50 16.74 30.40
CA SER A 186 -15.22 16.84 31.82
C SER A 186 -13.82 16.30 32.11
N SER A 187 -13.42 16.27 33.39
CA SER A 187 -12.16 15.65 33.82
C SER A 187 -12.09 14.14 33.52
N SER A 188 -13.22 13.50 33.28
CA SER A 188 -13.34 12.06 33.10
C SER A 188 -13.91 11.67 31.73
N ILE A 189 -14.40 12.60 30.93
CA ILE A 189 -15.06 12.31 29.66
C ILE A 189 -14.40 13.10 28.55
N SER A 190 -13.89 12.39 27.55
CA SER A 190 -13.42 12.99 26.31
C SER A 190 -14.24 12.49 25.11
N THR A 191 -14.32 13.31 24.07
CA THR A 191 -14.99 12.96 22.81
C THR A 191 -14.17 13.41 21.62
N ARG A 192 -14.29 12.65 20.54
CA ARG A 192 -13.68 12.99 19.26
C ARG A 192 -14.68 12.70 18.13
N ILE A 193 -14.76 13.62 17.19
CA ILE A 193 -15.42 13.42 15.91
C ILE A 193 -14.41 13.61 14.77
N ASN A 194 -14.43 12.73 13.78
CA ASN A 194 -13.63 12.86 12.57
C ASN A 194 -14.54 12.72 11.34
N ILE A 195 -14.25 13.50 10.32
CA ILE A 195 -14.85 13.40 9.01
C ILE A 195 -13.68 13.32 8.02
N ALA A 196 -13.68 12.34 7.15
CA ALA A 196 -12.59 12.15 6.19
C ALA A 196 -13.09 11.57 4.88
N SER A 197 -12.44 11.97 3.79
CA SER A 197 -12.51 11.25 2.52
C SER A 197 -11.21 10.50 2.27
N GLY A 198 -11.30 9.40 1.51
CA GLY A 198 -10.17 8.60 1.08
C GLY A 198 -10.42 8.00 -0.30
N PHE A 199 -9.41 7.39 -0.89
CA PHE A 199 -9.55 6.70 -2.16
C PHE A 199 -8.68 5.44 -2.20
N ARG A 200 -9.04 4.53 -3.11
CA ARG A 200 -8.21 3.41 -3.53
C ARG A 200 -8.20 3.34 -5.06
N ALA A 201 -7.05 3.53 -5.67
CA ALA A 201 -6.89 3.23 -7.09
C ALA A 201 -6.77 1.71 -7.28
N PRO A 202 -7.32 1.14 -8.35
CA PRO A 202 -7.12 -0.27 -8.69
C PRO A 202 -5.62 -0.62 -8.76
N ASN A 203 -5.28 -1.83 -8.36
CA ASN A 203 -3.93 -2.35 -8.53
C ASN A 203 -3.73 -2.98 -9.92
N LEU A 204 -2.49 -3.38 -10.21
CA LEU A 204 -2.14 -3.92 -11.52
C LEU A 204 -2.92 -5.20 -11.84
N SER A 205 -3.00 -6.15 -10.89
CA SER A 205 -3.70 -7.42 -11.12
C SER A 205 -5.20 -7.24 -11.30
N GLU A 206 -5.84 -6.35 -10.54
CA GLU A 206 -7.27 -6.05 -10.72
C GLU A 206 -7.58 -5.52 -12.13
N LEU A 207 -6.64 -4.81 -12.74
CA LEU A 207 -6.82 -4.23 -14.09
C LEU A 207 -6.46 -5.21 -15.20
N THR A 208 -5.51 -6.12 -14.99
CA THR A 208 -4.83 -6.79 -16.11
C THR A 208 -4.68 -8.30 -15.95
N SER A 209 -5.04 -8.94 -14.82
CA SER A 209 -4.90 -10.37 -14.68
C SER A 209 -5.62 -11.11 -15.83
N ASN A 210 -4.96 -12.10 -16.42
CA ASN A 210 -5.54 -13.00 -17.39
C ASN A 210 -4.78 -14.34 -17.38
N GLY A 211 -5.03 -15.15 -16.37
CA GLY A 211 -4.29 -16.42 -16.22
C GLY A 211 -4.73 -17.22 -14.99
N VAL A 212 -4.20 -18.43 -14.90
CA VAL A 212 -4.38 -19.30 -13.76
C VAL A 212 -3.47 -18.84 -12.62
N HIS A 213 -4.02 -18.66 -11.46
CA HIS A 213 -3.27 -18.49 -10.23
C HIS A 213 -3.10 -19.86 -9.58
N GLU A 214 -1.99 -20.53 -9.87
CA GLU A 214 -1.71 -21.92 -9.50
C GLU A 214 -1.90 -22.20 -8.00
N GLY A 215 -1.39 -21.31 -7.14
CA GLY A 215 -1.52 -21.48 -5.68
C GLY A 215 -2.96 -21.45 -5.15
N SER A 216 -3.95 -21.01 -5.95
CA SER A 216 -5.38 -20.98 -5.59
C SER A 216 -6.26 -21.79 -6.53
N ASN A 217 -5.70 -22.39 -7.58
CA ASN A 217 -6.40 -23.09 -8.67
C ASN A 217 -7.58 -22.27 -9.21
N ARG A 218 -7.37 -20.98 -9.43
CA ARG A 218 -8.38 -20.02 -9.94
C ARG A 218 -7.88 -19.33 -11.18
N TYR A 219 -8.74 -19.21 -12.18
CA TYR A 219 -8.51 -18.32 -13.30
C TYR A 219 -8.93 -16.91 -12.91
N GLU A 220 -8.00 -15.94 -12.96
CA GLU A 220 -8.22 -14.55 -12.63
C GLU A 220 -8.33 -13.71 -13.90
N ILE A 221 -9.41 -12.93 -14.01
CA ILE A 221 -9.64 -11.99 -15.12
C ILE A 221 -9.72 -10.59 -14.53
N GLY A 222 -8.82 -9.72 -14.92
CA GLY A 222 -8.82 -8.30 -14.58
C GLY A 222 -9.88 -7.53 -15.38
N ASN A 223 -10.14 -6.30 -14.92
CA ASN A 223 -11.05 -5.38 -15.62
C ASN A 223 -10.35 -4.02 -15.77
N SER A 224 -9.95 -3.72 -17.00
CA SER A 224 -9.28 -2.45 -17.30
C SER A 224 -10.16 -1.21 -17.16
N GLU A 225 -11.50 -1.36 -17.06
CA GLU A 225 -12.45 -0.26 -16.90
C GLU A 225 -12.73 0.12 -15.44
N LEU A 226 -12.06 -0.52 -14.47
CA LEU A 226 -12.19 -0.17 -13.07
C LEU A 226 -11.82 1.29 -12.80
N LYS A 227 -12.57 1.91 -11.93
CA LYS A 227 -12.37 3.30 -11.46
C LYS A 227 -11.84 3.29 -10.03
N SER A 228 -11.26 4.39 -9.63
CA SER A 228 -10.90 4.57 -8.21
C SER A 228 -12.13 4.48 -7.31
N GLU A 229 -12.01 3.72 -6.24
CA GLU A 229 -12.97 3.79 -5.15
C GLU A 229 -12.78 5.11 -4.41
N GLN A 230 -13.89 5.68 -3.96
CA GLN A 230 -13.92 6.88 -3.12
C GLN A 230 -14.73 6.58 -1.88
N ASN A 231 -14.17 6.82 -0.71
CA ASN A 231 -14.90 6.67 0.53
C ASN A 231 -15.11 8.02 1.23
N PHE A 232 -16.22 8.08 1.96
CA PHE A 232 -16.52 9.14 2.92
C PHE A 232 -16.82 8.49 4.26
N GLN A 233 -16.10 8.92 5.29
CA GLN A 233 -16.20 8.33 6.62
C GLN A 233 -16.46 9.39 7.68
N VAL A 234 -17.31 9.06 8.63
CA VAL A 234 -17.57 9.82 9.86
C VAL A 234 -17.36 8.89 11.04
N ASP A 235 -16.54 9.32 12.00
CA ASP A 235 -16.27 8.58 13.24
C ASP A 235 -16.66 9.44 14.44
N LEU A 236 -17.26 8.81 15.44
CA LEU A 236 -17.53 9.39 16.74
C LEU A 236 -16.93 8.48 17.83
N ASN A 237 -16.09 9.05 18.66
CA ASN A 237 -15.52 8.36 19.82
C ASN A 237 -15.99 9.06 21.10
N LEU A 238 -16.39 8.29 22.09
CA LEU A 238 -16.64 8.70 23.47
C LEU A 238 -15.81 7.84 24.42
N GLU A 239 -15.03 8.48 25.24
CA GLU A 239 -14.14 7.82 26.22
C GLU A 239 -14.46 8.33 27.62
N TYR A 240 -14.59 7.42 28.57
CA TYR A 240 -14.67 7.72 29.99
C TYR A 240 -13.49 7.09 30.71
N LYS A 241 -12.83 7.89 31.58
CA LYS A 241 -11.69 7.45 32.35
C LYS A 241 -11.80 8.00 33.78
N SER A 242 -11.73 7.09 34.73
CA SER A 242 -11.62 7.39 36.18
C SER A 242 -10.39 6.66 36.75
N GLU A 243 -10.15 6.81 38.06
CA GLU A 243 -9.04 6.13 38.74
C GLU A 243 -9.13 4.59 38.69
N HIS A 244 -10.33 4.03 38.60
CA HIS A 244 -10.56 2.58 38.68
C HIS A 244 -11.25 1.98 37.48
N PHE A 245 -11.72 2.80 36.52
CA PHE A 245 -12.53 2.33 35.45
C PHE A 245 -12.30 3.16 34.18
N GLU A 246 -12.14 2.47 33.04
CA GLU A 246 -11.99 3.08 31.74
C GLU A 246 -12.85 2.30 30.73
N TRP A 247 -13.58 3.03 29.89
CA TRP A 247 -14.30 2.45 28.74
C TRP A 247 -14.34 3.44 27.59
N PHE A 248 -14.50 2.92 26.39
CA PHE A 248 -14.71 3.74 25.20
C PHE A 248 -15.78 3.12 24.31
N VAL A 249 -16.47 3.98 23.56
CA VAL A 249 -17.44 3.59 22.53
C VAL A 249 -17.07 4.31 21.24
N ASN A 250 -17.00 3.56 20.16
CA ASN A 250 -16.79 4.09 18.81
C ASN A 250 -17.99 3.78 17.95
N GLY A 251 -18.55 4.81 17.32
CA GLY A 251 -19.52 4.71 16.24
C GLY A 251 -18.88 5.18 14.94
N PHE A 252 -19.16 4.54 13.83
CA PHE A 252 -18.70 4.99 12.53
C PHE A 252 -19.76 4.79 11.44
N TYR A 253 -19.66 5.64 10.42
CA TYR A 253 -20.37 5.48 9.16
C TYR A 253 -19.35 5.59 8.03
N ASN A 254 -19.37 4.65 7.09
CA ASN A 254 -18.51 4.65 5.92
C ASN A 254 -19.36 4.38 4.67
N HIS A 255 -19.20 5.24 3.66
CA HIS A 255 -19.82 5.07 2.35
C HIS A 255 -18.74 5.00 1.27
N VAL A 256 -18.79 3.95 0.47
CA VAL A 256 -17.82 3.71 -0.61
C VAL A 256 -18.54 3.74 -1.95
N ASN A 257 -18.02 4.54 -2.87
CA ASN A 257 -18.46 4.59 -4.26
C ASN A 257 -17.48 3.81 -5.14
N ASN A 258 -17.98 3.22 -6.22
CA ASN A 258 -17.22 2.41 -7.19
C ASN A 258 -16.52 1.19 -6.56
N TYR A 259 -17.16 0.57 -5.55
CA TYR A 259 -16.70 -0.68 -4.93
C TYR A 259 -17.06 -1.89 -5.79
#